data_ce5127916ec0347238d55f66a8b589af
#
_entry.id   ce5127916ec0347238d55f66a8b589af
#
_cell.length_a   1.000
_cell.length_b   1.000
_cell.length_c   1.000
_cell.angle_alpha   90.00
_cell.angle_beta   90.00
_cell.angle_gamma   90.00
#
_symmetry.space_group_name_H-M   'P 1'
#
loop_
_entity.id
_entity.type
_entity.pdbx_description
1 polymer ?
#
loop_
_entity_poly.entity_id
_entity_poly.type
_entity_poly.pdbx_seq_one_letter_code
_entity_poly.pdbx_strand_id
1 'polypeptide(L)'
;MMRTRTDRTWLAEAVRRIEADFNRSADTHLIRVDLPRFPGITLYLKDESSHPTGSLKHRLARSLFLYALCNEWIGPDTCVIEASSGSTAVSEAYFARMLGLRFIAVVPASTAAPKLDAIRFHGGEIHTVDDPSAIYEASRRLAAETGGHFIDQFTYAERATDWRGNNNIAESIFAQMAAEEHPVPSWVVCGAGTGGTSATIGRFIRYCRYDSELCVADPVHSVFHRHFADATVTALPEGCGSRIEGIGRPRVEPSFVPSVIDRMIAVEDADSIGAMRALSDRLGRRVGGSTGTNLIACMTLIDDMAAAGRTGSVVTLLCDGGERYGCTYYDDAWLSAHGVHWEAAAARTAAFLGS
;
A
#
# COMPACT_ATOMS: atom_id res chain seq x y z
N MET A 1 17.13 -18.42 -29.06
CA MET A 1 16.13 -19.35 -28.58
C MET A 1 14.76 -18.75 -28.90
N MET A 2 13.98 -19.33 -29.81
CA MET A 2 12.64 -18.83 -30.12
C MET A 2 11.77 -19.03 -28.87
N ARG A 3 11.25 -17.94 -28.29
CA ARG A 3 10.20 -18.04 -27.27
C ARG A 3 9.00 -18.77 -27.88
N THR A 4 8.61 -19.89 -27.31
CA THR A 4 7.35 -20.54 -27.63
C THR A 4 6.24 -19.52 -27.31
N ARG A 5 5.40 -19.25 -28.30
CA ARG A 5 4.28 -18.30 -28.15
C ARG A 5 3.36 -18.83 -27.06
N THR A 6 3.09 -18.01 -26.04
CA THR A 6 2.17 -18.38 -24.95
C THR A 6 0.82 -18.82 -25.54
N ASP A 7 0.26 -19.90 -24.99
CA ASP A 7 -1.08 -20.35 -25.38
C ASP A 7 -2.11 -19.25 -25.08
N ARG A 8 -2.58 -18.60 -26.10
CA ARG A 8 -3.57 -17.51 -25.98
C ARG A 8 -4.88 -17.95 -25.36
N THR A 9 -5.22 -19.23 -25.43
CA THR A 9 -6.41 -19.78 -24.78
C THR A 9 -6.25 -19.73 -23.26
N TRP A 10 -5.10 -20.19 -22.75
CA TRP A 10 -4.78 -20.08 -21.33
C TRP A 10 -4.70 -18.62 -20.86
N LEU A 11 -4.04 -17.75 -21.63
CA LEU A 11 -3.93 -16.33 -21.32
C LEU A 11 -5.33 -15.68 -21.19
N ALA A 12 -6.22 -15.91 -22.16
CA ALA A 12 -7.57 -15.38 -22.13
C ALA A 12 -8.35 -15.88 -20.91
N GLU A 13 -8.20 -17.15 -20.56
CA GLU A 13 -8.85 -17.72 -19.38
C GLU A 13 -8.26 -17.18 -18.07
N ALA A 14 -6.95 -16.98 -17.99
CA ALA A 14 -6.29 -16.39 -16.84
C ALA A 14 -6.78 -14.94 -16.58
N VAL A 15 -6.79 -14.11 -17.62
CA VAL A 15 -7.34 -12.74 -17.55
C VAL A 15 -8.81 -12.78 -17.12
N ARG A 16 -9.62 -13.63 -17.75
CA ARG A 16 -11.04 -13.79 -17.41
C ARG A 16 -11.25 -14.16 -15.94
N ARG A 17 -10.42 -15.06 -15.37
CA ARG A 17 -10.52 -15.45 -13.95
C ARG A 17 -10.23 -14.29 -13.02
N ILE A 18 -9.19 -13.52 -13.28
CA ILE A 18 -8.81 -12.35 -12.47
C ILE A 18 -9.92 -11.28 -12.53
N GLU A 19 -10.40 -10.95 -13.72
CA GLU A 19 -11.47 -9.96 -13.89
C GLU A 19 -12.81 -10.44 -13.29
N ALA A 20 -13.14 -11.71 -13.42
CA ALA A 20 -14.34 -12.27 -12.80
C ALA A 20 -14.28 -12.25 -11.28
N ASP A 21 -13.12 -12.54 -10.68
CA ASP A 21 -12.92 -12.47 -9.23
C ASP A 21 -13.18 -11.06 -8.71
N PHE A 22 -12.57 -10.09 -9.35
CA PHE A 22 -12.76 -8.69 -9.05
C PHE A 22 -14.23 -8.22 -9.19
N ASN A 23 -14.92 -8.63 -10.26
CA ASN A 23 -16.30 -8.20 -10.54
C ASN A 23 -17.37 -8.93 -9.73
N ARG A 24 -17.01 -9.91 -8.88
CA ARG A 24 -17.97 -10.62 -8.01
C ARG A 24 -18.37 -9.84 -6.77
N SER A 25 -17.67 -8.80 -6.42
CA SER A 25 -17.98 -7.96 -5.26
C SER A 25 -18.25 -6.51 -5.69
N ALA A 26 -19.05 -5.79 -4.89
CA ALA A 26 -19.01 -4.35 -4.91
C ALA A 26 -17.58 -3.88 -4.52
N ASP A 27 -17.25 -2.63 -4.81
CA ASP A 27 -15.95 -2.07 -4.45
C ASP A 27 -15.73 -2.01 -2.92
N THR A 28 -14.50 -1.76 -2.51
CA THR A 28 -14.15 -1.51 -1.11
C THR A 28 -14.92 -0.32 -0.54
N HIS A 29 -15.23 -0.35 0.75
CA HIS A 29 -16.05 0.70 1.36
C HIS A 29 -15.33 2.05 1.43
N LEU A 30 -16.14 3.13 1.38
CA LEU A 30 -15.73 4.47 1.74
C LEU A 30 -16.37 4.80 3.10
N ILE A 31 -15.56 4.92 4.15
CA ILE A 31 -16.04 5.16 5.52
C ILE A 31 -15.98 6.65 5.78
N ARG A 32 -17.12 7.27 6.08
CA ARG A 32 -17.19 8.66 6.53
C ARG A 32 -16.82 8.76 8.01
N VAL A 33 -15.95 9.71 8.34
CA VAL A 33 -15.56 10.05 9.72
C VAL A 33 -15.93 11.51 9.97
N ASP A 34 -16.96 11.70 10.77
CA ASP A 34 -17.38 13.05 11.16
C ASP A 34 -16.39 13.63 12.17
N LEU A 35 -16.03 14.89 11.97
CA LEU A 35 -15.11 15.66 12.78
C LEU A 35 -15.82 16.84 13.44
N PRO A 36 -16.41 16.66 14.64
CA PRO A 36 -17.25 17.70 15.29
C PRO A 36 -16.51 19.02 15.51
N ARG A 37 -15.18 18.99 15.65
CA ARG A 37 -14.33 20.17 15.85
C ARG A 37 -14.07 20.97 14.57
N PHE A 38 -14.38 20.40 13.41
CA PHE A 38 -14.06 20.98 12.08
C PHE A 38 -15.33 21.06 11.22
N PRO A 39 -16.30 21.93 11.55
CA PRO A 39 -17.53 22.02 10.80
C PRO A 39 -17.25 22.39 9.32
N GLY A 40 -17.86 21.67 8.40
CA GLY A 40 -17.66 21.84 6.96
C GLY A 40 -16.43 21.11 6.39
N ILE A 41 -15.67 20.36 7.21
CA ILE A 41 -14.61 19.47 6.74
C ILE A 41 -14.96 18.04 7.09
N THR A 42 -14.93 17.13 6.12
CA THR A 42 -15.23 15.71 6.31
C THR A 42 -14.03 14.85 5.94
N LEU A 43 -13.72 13.89 6.78
CA LEU A 43 -12.68 12.88 6.52
C LEU A 43 -13.33 11.59 6.01
N TYR A 44 -12.74 10.99 4.98
CA TYR A 44 -13.14 9.69 4.47
C TYR A 44 -11.96 8.72 4.46
N LEU A 45 -12.25 7.46 4.79
CA LEU A 45 -11.29 6.35 4.75
C LEU A 45 -11.72 5.37 3.66
N LYS A 46 -10.92 5.22 2.63
CA LYS A 46 -11.09 4.15 1.63
C LYS A 46 -10.57 2.85 2.21
N ASP A 47 -11.48 1.93 2.51
CA ASP A 47 -11.20 0.70 3.27
C ASP A 47 -10.65 -0.44 2.41
N GLU A 48 -9.37 -0.39 2.13
CA GLU A 48 -8.68 -1.42 1.35
C GLU A 48 -8.38 -2.72 2.15
N SER A 49 -8.69 -2.74 3.45
CA SER A 49 -8.57 -3.96 4.26
C SER A 49 -9.65 -5.01 3.96
N SER A 50 -10.72 -4.60 3.30
CA SER A 50 -11.85 -5.49 2.93
C SER A 50 -11.57 -6.38 1.71
N HIS A 51 -10.44 -6.24 1.06
CA HIS A 51 -10.01 -7.16 0.01
C HIS A 51 -9.82 -8.60 0.52
N PRO A 52 -9.96 -9.63 -0.34
CA PRO A 52 -9.75 -11.04 0.03
C PRO A 52 -8.42 -11.32 0.74
N THR A 53 -7.38 -10.51 0.47
CA THR A 53 -6.05 -10.64 1.08
C THR A 53 -5.79 -9.62 2.19
N GLY A 54 -6.83 -8.87 2.60
CA GLY A 54 -6.81 -8.01 3.77
C GLY A 54 -6.00 -6.70 3.60
N SER A 55 -5.68 -6.27 2.38
CA SER A 55 -4.89 -5.05 2.17
C SER A 55 -5.00 -4.46 0.76
N LEU A 56 -4.61 -3.20 0.64
CA LEU A 56 -4.49 -2.47 -0.63
C LEU A 56 -3.54 -3.15 -1.65
N LYS A 57 -2.65 -4.03 -1.20
CA LYS A 57 -1.73 -4.76 -2.09
C LYS A 57 -2.45 -5.74 -3.00
N HIS A 58 -3.69 -6.08 -2.70
CA HIS A 58 -4.54 -6.86 -3.58
C HIS A 58 -4.72 -6.20 -4.95
N ARG A 59 -4.97 -4.87 -4.98
CA ARG A 59 -5.04 -4.11 -6.25
C ARG A 59 -3.71 -4.12 -7.00
N LEU A 60 -2.60 -3.94 -6.28
CA LEU A 60 -1.27 -3.97 -6.87
C LEU A 60 -0.97 -5.34 -7.50
N ALA A 61 -1.18 -6.43 -6.74
CA ALA A 61 -0.93 -7.78 -7.22
C ALA A 61 -1.79 -8.12 -8.46
N ARG A 62 -3.09 -7.72 -8.44
CA ARG A 62 -3.96 -7.83 -9.62
C ARG A 62 -3.33 -7.16 -10.84
N SER A 63 -2.89 -5.92 -10.69
CA SER A 63 -2.30 -5.13 -11.78
C SER A 63 -0.99 -5.76 -12.30
N LEU A 64 -0.12 -6.20 -11.40
CA LEU A 64 1.16 -6.85 -11.74
C LEU A 64 0.93 -8.16 -12.50
N PHE A 65 -0.02 -9.00 -12.05
CA PHE A 65 -0.35 -10.24 -12.76
C PHE A 65 -0.93 -9.97 -14.14
N LEU A 66 -1.88 -9.05 -14.27
CA LEU A 66 -2.44 -8.66 -15.58
C LEU A 66 -1.36 -8.12 -16.50
N TYR A 67 -0.46 -7.29 -15.96
CA TYR A 67 0.66 -6.73 -16.72
C TYR A 67 1.61 -7.84 -17.22
N ALA A 68 1.99 -8.76 -16.33
CA ALA A 68 2.86 -9.88 -16.70
C ALA A 68 2.20 -10.85 -17.69
N LEU A 69 0.89 -11.13 -17.53
CA LEU A 69 0.09 -11.94 -18.47
C LEU A 69 0.03 -11.29 -19.86
N CYS A 70 -0.33 -10.01 -19.93
CA CYS A 70 -0.51 -9.30 -21.20
C CYS A 70 0.82 -9.05 -21.94
N ASN A 71 1.94 -9.04 -21.20
CA ASN A 71 3.28 -9.02 -21.80
C ASN A 71 3.82 -10.42 -22.12
N GLU A 72 3.03 -11.47 -21.91
CA GLU A 72 3.44 -12.87 -22.10
C GLU A 72 4.70 -13.26 -21.28
N TRP A 73 4.88 -12.63 -20.10
CA TRP A 73 6.00 -12.95 -19.19
C TRP A 73 5.69 -14.16 -18.32
N ILE A 74 4.41 -14.43 -18.07
CA ILE A 74 3.95 -15.61 -17.35
C ILE A 74 2.99 -16.43 -18.20
N GLY A 75 3.10 -17.75 -18.12
CA GLY A 75 2.30 -18.74 -18.80
C GLY A 75 1.91 -19.89 -17.86
N PRO A 76 1.28 -20.96 -18.34
CA PRO A 76 0.67 -22.00 -17.52
C PRO A 76 1.64 -22.73 -16.57
N ASP A 77 2.92 -22.81 -16.95
CA ASP A 77 3.95 -23.52 -16.18
C ASP A 77 4.96 -22.58 -15.52
N THR A 78 4.71 -21.25 -15.55
CA THR A 78 5.64 -20.28 -15.02
C THR A 78 5.64 -20.30 -13.49
N CYS A 79 6.83 -20.46 -12.89
CA CYS A 79 7.05 -20.20 -11.48
C CYS A 79 7.10 -18.68 -11.27
N VAL A 80 6.19 -18.13 -10.47
CA VAL A 80 6.15 -16.71 -10.13
C VAL A 80 6.96 -16.46 -8.87
N ILE A 81 7.80 -15.42 -8.86
CA ILE A 81 8.70 -15.11 -7.74
C ILE A 81 8.53 -13.65 -7.34
N GLU A 82 8.54 -13.37 -6.03
CA GLU A 82 8.54 -12.00 -5.51
C GLU A 82 9.46 -11.85 -4.29
N ALA A 83 10.16 -10.73 -4.23
CA ALA A 83 11.00 -10.32 -3.09
C ALA A 83 10.15 -9.59 -2.05
N SER A 84 9.35 -10.33 -1.28
CA SER A 84 8.46 -9.75 -0.28
C SER A 84 8.07 -10.75 0.81
N SER A 85 8.08 -10.33 2.07
CA SER A 85 7.51 -11.07 3.21
C SER A 85 6.17 -10.49 3.69
N GLY A 86 5.66 -9.45 3.03
CA GLY A 86 4.48 -8.69 3.47
C GLY A 86 3.23 -8.96 2.64
N SER A 87 2.32 -7.98 2.68
CA SER A 87 1.01 -8.05 2.02
C SER A 87 1.08 -8.28 0.51
N THR A 88 2.16 -7.85 -0.16
CA THR A 88 2.34 -8.10 -1.59
C THR A 88 2.50 -9.60 -1.86
N ALA A 89 3.40 -10.28 -1.15
CA ALA A 89 3.58 -11.72 -1.32
C ALA A 89 2.30 -12.52 -1.01
N VAL A 90 1.53 -12.11 0.01
CA VAL A 90 0.23 -12.71 0.34
C VAL A 90 -0.76 -12.54 -0.82
N SER A 91 -0.82 -11.33 -1.39
CA SER A 91 -1.74 -11.03 -2.51
C SER A 91 -1.32 -11.72 -3.80
N GLU A 92 -0.03 -11.80 -4.08
CA GLU A 92 0.50 -12.50 -5.25
C GLU A 92 0.32 -14.02 -5.16
N ALA A 93 0.53 -14.60 -3.96
CA ALA A 93 0.23 -16.01 -3.71
C ALA A 93 -1.26 -16.33 -3.97
N TYR A 94 -2.18 -15.41 -3.59
CA TYR A 94 -3.61 -15.54 -3.88
C TYR A 94 -3.87 -15.63 -5.39
N PHE A 95 -3.33 -14.70 -6.19
CA PHE A 95 -3.54 -14.70 -7.64
C PHE A 95 -2.83 -15.87 -8.33
N ALA A 96 -1.62 -16.24 -7.89
CA ALA A 96 -0.92 -17.41 -8.40
C ALA A 96 -1.74 -18.69 -8.18
N ARG A 97 -2.27 -18.91 -6.97
CA ARG A 97 -3.16 -20.03 -6.66
C ARG A 97 -4.41 -20.03 -7.54
N MET A 98 -5.04 -18.87 -7.75
CA MET A 98 -6.22 -18.73 -8.61
C MET A 98 -5.94 -19.20 -10.05
N LEU A 99 -4.73 -18.95 -10.54
CA LEU A 99 -4.31 -19.33 -11.89
C LEU A 99 -3.68 -20.73 -11.97
N GLY A 100 -3.48 -21.41 -10.83
CA GLY A 100 -2.80 -22.71 -10.79
C GLY A 100 -1.29 -22.60 -10.99
N LEU A 101 -0.69 -21.43 -10.71
CA LEU A 101 0.74 -21.20 -10.85
C LEU A 101 1.46 -21.45 -9.52
N ARG A 102 2.70 -21.92 -9.62
CA ARG A 102 3.62 -21.96 -8.50
C ARG A 102 4.06 -20.55 -8.13
N PHE A 103 4.08 -20.22 -6.83
CA PHE A 103 4.55 -18.92 -6.31
C PHE A 103 5.60 -19.12 -5.22
N ILE A 104 6.72 -18.40 -5.30
CA ILE A 104 7.78 -18.41 -4.32
C ILE A 104 8.03 -16.99 -3.81
N ALA A 105 7.84 -16.77 -2.52
CA ALA A 105 8.26 -15.57 -1.83
C ALA A 105 9.70 -15.69 -1.36
N VAL A 106 10.57 -14.78 -1.79
CA VAL A 106 11.95 -14.67 -1.30
C VAL A 106 11.96 -13.72 -0.12
N VAL A 107 12.38 -14.21 1.04
CA VAL A 107 12.26 -13.48 2.32
C VAL A 107 13.53 -13.60 3.15
N PRO A 108 13.85 -12.62 4.03
CA PRO A 108 14.90 -12.79 5.04
C PRO A 108 14.60 -13.96 5.97
N ALA A 109 15.62 -14.71 6.37
CA ALA A 109 15.50 -15.82 7.32
C ALA A 109 14.93 -15.38 8.69
N SER A 110 15.10 -14.11 9.05
CA SER A 110 14.56 -13.49 10.27
C SER A 110 13.06 -13.16 10.19
N THR A 111 12.38 -13.47 9.06
CA THR A 111 10.95 -13.16 8.90
C THR A 111 10.09 -13.93 9.89
N ALA A 112 9.22 -13.24 10.62
CA ALA A 112 8.36 -13.83 11.66
C ALA A 112 7.39 -14.86 11.08
N ALA A 113 7.19 -15.97 11.81
CA ALA A 113 6.36 -17.10 11.40
C ALA A 113 4.94 -16.71 10.95
N PRO A 114 4.19 -15.79 11.61
CA PRO A 114 2.85 -15.41 11.16
C PRO A 114 2.82 -14.81 9.74
N LYS A 115 3.90 -14.14 9.31
CA LYS A 115 4.01 -13.61 7.94
C LYS A 115 4.19 -14.73 6.92
N LEU A 116 5.03 -15.70 7.26
CA LEU A 116 5.26 -16.88 6.43
C LEU A 116 3.98 -17.71 6.29
N ASP A 117 3.26 -17.89 7.38
CA ASP A 117 2.01 -18.66 7.41
C ASP A 117 0.90 -17.98 6.58
N ALA A 118 0.83 -16.65 6.57
CA ALA A 118 -0.09 -15.93 5.71
C ALA A 118 0.18 -16.17 4.21
N ILE A 119 1.44 -16.27 3.80
CA ILE A 119 1.81 -16.59 2.41
C ILE A 119 1.47 -18.06 2.11
N ARG A 120 1.81 -18.98 3.01
CA ARG A 120 1.52 -20.42 2.87
C ARG A 120 0.02 -20.71 2.82
N PHE A 121 -0.80 -19.96 3.57
CA PHE A 121 -2.26 -20.06 3.54
C PHE A 121 -2.84 -19.91 2.13
N HIS A 122 -2.21 -19.07 1.31
CA HIS A 122 -2.56 -18.91 -0.09
C HIS A 122 -1.79 -19.84 -1.05
N GLY A 123 -1.06 -20.82 -0.51
CA GLY A 123 -0.32 -21.82 -1.31
C GLY A 123 1.06 -21.35 -1.78
N GLY A 124 1.56 -20.22 -1.28
CA GLY A 124 2.92 -19.74 -1.59
C GLY A 124 4.00 -20.54 -0.90
N GLU A 125 5.09 -20.77 -1.59
CA GLU A 125 6.32 -21.34 -1.07
C GLU A 125 7.24 -20.23 -0.53
N ILE A 126 8.14 -20.61 0.38
CA ILE A 126 9.08 -19.68 1.01
C ILE A 126 10.50 -20.08 0.63
N HIS A 127 11.25 -19.12 0.12
CA HIS A 127 12.70 -19.21 -0.07
C HIS A 127 13.38 -18.19 0.84
N THR A 128 14.16 -18.66 1.82
CA THR A 128 14.83 -17.78 2.80
C THR A 128 16.24 -17.42 2.35
N VAL A 129 16.65 -16.18 2.66
CA VAL A 129 18.02 -15.70 2.50
C VAL A 129 18.54 -15.18 3.84
N ASP A 130 19.82 -15.44 4.14
CA ASP A 130 20.44 -15.01 5.39
C ASP A 130 20.71 -13.50 5.39
N ASP A 131 21.14 -12.94 4.27
CA ASP A 131 21.37 -11.52 4.09
C ASP A 131 20.12 -10.84 3.50
N PRO A 132 19.41 -9.97 4.26
CA PRO A 132 18.26 -9.25 3.76
C PRO A 132 18.54 -8.37 2.52
N SER A 133 19.79 -7.93 2.31
CA SER A 133 20.17 -7.13 1.15
C SER A 133 20.18 -7.94 -0.15
N ALA A 134 20.34 -9.26 -0.05
CA ALA A 134 20.45 -10.18 -1.19
C ALA A 134 19.09 -10.63 -1.76
N ILE A 135 17.94 -10.23 -1.17
CA ILE A 135 16.61 -10.74 -1.58
C ILE A 135 16.32 -10.52 -3.08
N TYR A 136 16.70 -9.38 -3.65
CA TYR A 136 16.45 -9.08 -5.06
C TYR A 136 17.33 -9.91 -5.99
N GLU A 137 18.61 -10.09 -5.63
CA GLU A 137 19.53 -10.92 -6.39
C GLU A 137 19.10 -12.38 -6.34
N ALA A 138 18.74 -12.88 -5.16
CA ALA A 138 18.21 -14.22 -4.97
C ALA A 138 16.94 -14.46 -5.79
N SER A 139 16.04 -13.49 -5.83
CA SER A 139 14.81 -13.55 -6.66
C SER A 139 15.11 -13.65 -8.14
N ARG A 140 16.05 -12.84 -8.66
CA ARG A 140 16.47 -12.90 -10.07
C ARG A 140 17.16 -14.23 -10.41
N ARG A 141 18.03 -14.71 -9.52
CA ARG A 141 18.71 -16.01 -9.68
C ARG A 141 17.69 -17.14 -9.69
N LEU A 142 16.76 -17.16 -8.74
CA LEU A 142 15.72 -18.19 -8.67
C LEU A 142 14.82 -18.19 -9.91
N ALA A 143 14.48 -17.00 -10.43
CA ALA A 143 13.74 -16.88 -11.68
C ALA A 143 14.52 -17.49 -12.88
N ALA A 144 15.82 -17.26 -12.95
CA ALA A 144 16.67 -17.83 -14.00
C ALA A 144 16.79 -19.36 -13.86
N GLU A 145 16.96 -19.88 -12.64
CA GLU A 145 17.11 -21.31 -12.34
C GLU A 145 15.84 -22.11 -12.61
N THR A 146 14.67 -21.52 -12.32
CA THR A 146 13.36 -22.16 -12.52
C THR A 146 12.76 -21.93 -13.91
N GLY A 147 13.36 -21.06 -14.73
CA GLY A 147 12.73 -20.56 -15.95
C GLY A 147 11.47 -19.73 -15.64
N GLY A 148 11.36 -19.22 -14.40
CA GLY A 148 10.21 -18.47 -13.89
C GLY A 148 10.31 -16.97 -14.16
N HIS A 149 9.42 -16.21 -13.50
CA HIS A 149 9.32 -14.77 -13.63
C HIS A 149 9.36 -14.08 -12.26
N PHE A 150 10.28 -13.14 -12.09
CA PHE A 150 10.33 -12.23 -10.93
C PHE A 150 9.42 -11.01 -11.22
N ILE A 151 8.35 -10.85 -10.45
CA ILE A 151 7.33 -9.80 -10.64
C ILE A 151 7.92 -8.40 -10.44
N ASP A 152 8.81 -8.22 -9.45
CA ASP A 152 9.52 -6.96 -9.16
C ASP A 152 8.57 -5.77 -8.95
N GLN A 153 7.79 -5.82 -7.89
CA GLN A 153 6.80 -4.79 -7.54
C GLN A 153 7.39 -3.37 -7.49
N PHE A 154 8.65 -3.23 -7.09
CA PHE A 154 9.28 -1.92 -6.95
C PHE A 154 9.61 -1.27 -8.29
N THR A 155 9.89 -2.07 -9.30
CA THR A 155 10.13 -1.60 -10.65
C THR A 155 8.82 -1.37 -11.42
N TYR A 156 7.82 -2.23 -11.22
CA TYR A 156 6.66 -2.24 -12.11
C TYR A 156 5.37 -1.67 -11.51
N ALA A 157 5.28 -1.36 -10.21
CA ALA A 157 4.04 -0.93 -9.57
C ALA A 157 3.38 0.29 -10.27
N GLU A 158 4.16 1.29 -10.68
CA GLU A 158 3.64 2.53 -11.28
C GLU A 158 3.18 2.35 -12.74
N ARG A 159 3.75 1.38 -13.46
CA ARG A 159 3.44 1.14 -14.87
C ARG A 159 2.48 -0.02 -15.12
N ALA A 160 2.40 -0.95 -14.17
CA ALA A 160 1.46 -2.06 -14.24
C ALA A 160 0.02 -1.62 -13.97
N THR A 161 -0.18 -0.59 -13.16
CA THR A 161 -1.51 -0.07 -12.86
C THR A 161 -1.99 0.84 -14.00
N ASP A 162 -3.17 0.51 -14.57
CA ASP A 162 -3.85 1.43 -15.48
C ASP A 162 -4.46 2.57 -14.67
N TRP A 163 -3.73 3.66 -14.58
CA TRP A 163 -4.12 4.83 -13.81
C TRP A 163 -5.28 5.63 -14.44
N ARG A 164 -5.69 5.35 -15.68
CA ARG A 164 -6.83 5.99 -16.36
C ARG A 164 -8.16 5.33 -16.05
N GLY A 165 -8.16 4.08 -15.63
CA GLY A 165 -9.39 3.31 -15.43
C GLY A 165 -9.11 1.92 -14.85
N ASN A 166 -9.95 0.95 -15.21
CA ASN A 166 -9.88 -0.45 -14.77
C ASN A 166 -10.03 -0.60 -13.25
N ASN A 167 -10.90 0.25 -12.69
CA ASN A 167 -11.18 0.31 -11.26
C ASN A 167 -9.90 0.38 -10.41
N ASN A 168 -8.97 1.24 -10.81
CA ASN A 168 -7.85 1.59 -9.96
C ASN A 168 -8.33 2.35 -8.72
N ILE A 169 -7.45 2.49 -7.71
CA ILE A 169 -7.84 3.08 -6.43
C ILE A 169 -8.32 4.53 -6.55
N ALA A 170 -7.77 5.31 -7.48
CA ALA A 170 -8.19 6.69 -7.68
C ALA A 170 -9.59 6.76 -8.30
N GLU A 171 -9.82 6.03 -9.40
CA GLU A 171 -11.14 5.93 -10.02
C GLU A 171 -12.21 5.51 -8.99
N SER A 172 -11.91 4.50 -8.19
CA SER A 172 -12.77 4.01 -7.12
C SER A 172 -13.09 5.08 -6.07
N ILE A 173 -12.10 5.84 -5.61
CA ILE A 173 -12.29 6.95 -4.66
C ILE A 173 -13.20 8.01 -5.26
N PHE A 174 -12.87 8.53 -6.44
CA PHE A 174 -13.63 9.63 -7.04
C PHE A 174 -15.04 9.22 -7.46
N ALA A 175 -15.25 7.98 -7.90
CA ALA A 175 -16.58 7.45 -8.20
C ALA A 175 -17.48 7.40 -6.95
N GLN A 176 -16.95 6.97 -5.80
CA GLN A 176 -17.70 6.94 -4.55
C GLN A 176 -17.90 8.34 -3.97
N MET A 177 -16.89 9.20 -4.04
CA MET A 177 -16.99 10.59 -3.60
C MET A 177 -18.01 11.41 -4.40
N ALA A 178 -18.33 11.04 -5.63
CA ALA A 178 -19.28 11.77 -6.47
C ALA A 178 -20.69 11.89 -5.86
N ALA A 179 -21.04 11.04 -4.90
CA ALA A 179 -22.32 11.07 -4.18
C ALA A 179 -22.23 11.83 -2.83
N GLU A 180 -21.08 12.30 -2.43
CA GLU A 180 -20.85 12.97 -1.15
C GLU A 180 -21.01 14.49 -1.26
N GLU A 181 -21.17 15.17 -0.11
CA GLU A 181 -21.37 16.64 -0.02
C GLU A 181 -20.26 17.43 -0.72
N HIS A 182 -19.02 16.97 -0.60
CA HIS A 182 -17.85 17.54 -1.29
C HIS A 182 -17.28 16.49 -2.26
N PRO A 183 -17.83 16.33 -3.47
CA PRO A 183 -17.55 15.22 -4.37
C PRO A 183 -16.13 15.22 -4.95
N VAL A 184 -15.47 16.37 -4.95
CA VAL A 184 -14.05 16.47 -5.32
C VAL A 184 -13.27 16.73 -4.04
N PRO A 185 -12.48 15.73 -3.54
CA PRO A 185 -11.68 15.92 -2.34
C PRO A 185 -10.70 17.07 -2.48
N SER A 186 -10.56 17.91 -1.44
CA SER A 186 -9.48 18.89 -1.40
C SER A 186 -8.11 18.21 -1.36
N TRP A 187 -8.03 17.12 -0.60
CA TRP A 187 -6.82 16.32 -0.47
C TRP A 187 -7.11 14.82 -0.59
N VAL A 188 -6.25 14.12 -1.31
CA VAL A 188 -6.14 12.66 -1.22
C VAL A 188 -4.80 12.34 -0.56
N VAL A 189 -4.82 11.53 0.52
CA VAL A 189 -3.65 11.22 1.33
C VAL A 189 -3.32 9.73 1.24
N CYS A 190 -2.08 9.39 0.96
CA CYS A 190 -1.61 8.00 0.98
C CYS A 190 -0.15 7.91 1.42
N GLY A 191 0.26 6.76 1.93
CA GLY A 191 1.67 6.44 2.16
C GLY A 191 2.34 5.89 0.90
N ALA A 192 3.67 5.88 0.88
CA ALA A 192 4.46 5.31 -0.21
C ALA A 192 5.37 4.18 0.28
N GLY A 193 5.20 2.98 -0.30
CA GLY A 193 6.13 1.86 -0.18
C GLY A 193 6.83 1.62 -1.52
N THR A 194 6.09 1.22 -2.56
CA THR A 194 6.61 1.16 -3.94
C THR A 194 6.53 2.51 -4.66
N GLY A 195 5.60 3.38 -4.27
CA GLY A 195 5.24 4.60 -5.00
C GLY A 195 4.10 4.41 -6.00
N GLY A 196 3.68 3.17 -6.28
CA GLY A 196 2.65 2.90 -7.31
C GLY A 196 1.29 3.54 -7.00
N THR A 197 0.86 3.54 -5.73
CA THR A 197 -0.41 4.16 -5.31
C THR A 197 -0.40 5.67 -5.51
N SER A 198 0.64 6.35 -5.03
CA SER A 198 0.77 7.81 -5.19
C SER A 198 0.90 8.20 -6.67
N ALA A 199 1.66 7.44 -7.48
CA ALA A 199 1.76 7.66 -8.92
C ALA A 199 0.39 7.52 -9.61
N THR A 200 -0.39 6.50 -9.24
CA THR A 200 -1.73 6.28 -9.79
C THR A 200 -2.68 7.43 -9.46
N ILE A 201 -2.77 7.81 -8.17
CA ILE A 201 -3.67 8.88 -7.72
C ILE A 201 -3.27 10.22 -8.34
N GLY A 202 -1.99 10.59 -8.28
CA GLY A 202 -1.54 11.87 -8.79
C GLY A 202 -1.70 12.01 -10.31
N ARG A 203 -1.48 10.95 -11.07
CA ARG A 203 -1.74 10.93 -12.53
C ARG A 203 -3.23 11.01 -12.83
N PHE A 204 -4.08 10.30 -12.07
CA PHE A 204 -5.54 10.32 -12.27
C PHE A 204 -6.13 11.70 -12.00
N ILE A 205 -5.75 12.36 -10.91
CA ILE A 205 -6.16 13.72 -10.58
C ILE A 205 -5.87 14.67 -11.75
N ARG A 206 -4.65 14.63 -12.29
CA ARG A 206 -4.21 15.48 -13.41
C ARG A 206 -4.95 15.16 -14.70
N TYR A 207 -5.14 13.88 -15.00
CA TYR A 207 -5.84 13.41 -16.19
C TYR A 207 -7.30 13.85 -16.19
N CYS A 208 -8.00 13.70 -15.06
CA CYS A 208 -9.39 14.12 -14.90
C CYS A 208 -9.54 15.63 -14.65
N ARG A 209 -8.43 16.36 -14.45
CA ARG A 209 -8.41 17.81 -14.18
C ARG A 209 -9.20 18.17 -12.93
N TYR A 210 -9.09 17.36 -11.89
CA TYR A 210 -9.67 17.67 -10.60
C TYR A 210 -8.80 18.69 -9.85
N ASP A 211 -9.45 19.57 -9.06
CA ASP A 211 -8.78 20.53 -8.17
C ASP A 211 -8.31 19.87 -6.85
N SER A 212 -8.15 18.58 -6.85
CA SER A 212 -7.61 17.82 -5.73
C SER A 212 -6.10 17.89 -5.69
N GLU A 213 -5.54 17.91 -4.49
CA GLU A 213 -4.10 17.80 -4.25
C GLU A 213 -3.78 16.41 -3.66
N LEU A 214 -2.62 15.87 -4.04
CA LEU A 214 -2.10 14.61 -3.49
C LEU A 214 -1.06 14.89 -2.41
N CYS A 215 -1.33 14.41 -1.18
CA CYS A 215 -0.34 14.38 -0.11
C CYS A 215 0.19 12.95 0.11
N VAL A 216 1.51 12.81 0.19
CA VAL A 216 2.14 11.56 0.61
C VAL A 216 2.61 11.69 2.05
N ALA A 217 2.05 10.84 2.92
CA ALA A 217 2.50 10.65 4.29
C ALA A 217 3.68 9.66 4.31
N ASP A 218 4.82 10.09 4.80
CA ASP A 218 6.05 9.29 4.76
C ASP A 218 6.70 9.23 6.15
N PRO A 219 7.15 8.06 6.63
CA PRO A 219 7.90 7.99 7.88
C PRO A 219 9.16 8.86 7.86
N VAL A 220 9.51 9.48 8.99
CA VAL A 220 10.74 10.30 9.08
C VAL A 220 12.02 9.52 8.75
N HIS A 221 12.00 8.20 8.98
CA HIS A 221 13.08 7.27 8.63
C HIS A 221 12.89 6.65 7.24
N SER A 222 12.40 7.45 6.28
CA SER A 222 12.27 7.11 4.86
C SER A 222 13.05 8.09 4.00
N VAL A 223 13.48 7.65 2.82
CA VAL A 223 14.16 8.53 1.87
C VAL A 223 13.20 9.41 1.08
N PHE A 224 11.95 9.02 0.92
CA PHE A 224 11.07 9.63 -0.07
C PHE A 224 10.80 11.11 0.18
N HIS A 225 10.47 11.53 1.42
CA HIS A 225 10.25 12.94 1.72
C HIS A 225 11.53 13.78 1.57
N ARG A 226 12.70 13.20 1.83
CA ARG A 226 13.99 13.87 1.61
C ARG A 226 14.28 14.02 0.12
N HIS A 227 14.05 12.96 -0.65
CA HIS A 227 14.18 12.98 -2.12
C HIS A 227 13.19 13.96 -2.78
N PHE A 228 11.99 14.07 -2.26
CA PHE A 228 10.99 15.05 -2.72
C PHE A 228 11.47 16.48 -2.53
N ALA A 229 12.14 16.77 -1.41
CA ALA A 229 12.72 18.08 -1.11
C ALA A 229 14.03 18.33 -1.88
N ASP A 230 14.85 17.29 -2.05
CA ASP A 230 16.14 17.34 -2.73
C ASP A 230 16.38 16.03 -3.51
N ALA A 231 16.21 16.11 -4.84
CA ALA A 231 16.35 14.95 -5.74
C ALA A 231 17.73 14.30 -5.73
N THR A 232 18.75 14.94 -5.16
CA THR A 232 20.09 14.34 -5.01
C THR A 232 20.17 13.31 -3.90
N VAL A 233 19.23 13.34 -2.94
CA VAL A 233 19.13 12.37 -1.84
C VAL A 233 18.42 11.11 -2.35
N THR A 234 19.16 10.05 -2.63
CA THR A 234 18.61 8.81 -3.22
C THR A 234 18.60 7.61 -2.26
N ALA A 235 19.28 7.71 -1.13
CA ALA A 235 19.33 6.67 -0.10
C ALA A 235 19.55 7.27 1.30
N LEU A 236 19.14 6.53 2.32
CA LEU A 236 19.49 6.81 3.71
C LEU A 236 20.81 6.11 4.10
N PRO A 237 21.46 6.56 5.19
CA PRO A 237 22.56 5.80 5.78
C PRO A 237 22.16 4.36 6.11
N GLU A 238 23.12 3.46 6.09
CA GLU A 238 22.91 2.06 6.42
C GLU A 238 22.33 1.91 7.85
N GLY A 239 21.40 0.97 8.03
CA GLY A 239 20.72 0.73 9.31
C GLY A 239 19.57 1.70 9.61
N CYS A 240 19.34 2.74 8.79
CA CYS A 240 18.17 3.59 8.92
C CYS A 240 16.95 2.98 8.22
N GLY A 241 15.79 3.05 8.88
CA GLY A 241 14.51 2.60 8.31
C GLY A 241 13.36 2.81 9.26
N SER A 242 12.17 2.97 8.72
CA SER A 242 10.94 3.05 9.51
C SER A 242 10.53 1.68 10.03
N ARG A 243 9.89 1.66 11.18
CA ARG A 243 9.23 0.47 11.74
C ARG A 243 7.83 0.25 11.16
N ILE A 244 7.27 1.25 10.44
CA ILE A 244 5.93 1.14 9.86
C ILE A 244 5.98 0.25 8.62
N GLU A 245 5.33 -0.90 8.72
CA GLU A 245 5.31 -1.88 7.64
C GLU A 245 4.54 -1.37 6.42
N GLY A 246 5.06 -1.68 5.24
CA GLY A 246 4.41 -1.41 3.96
C GLY A 246 4.67 -0.05 3.34
N ILE A 247 5.21 0.90 4.12
CA ILE A 247 5.59 2.25 3.65
C ILE A 247 6.98 2.63 4.15
N GLY A 248 7.54 3.69 3.57
CA GLY A 248 8.88 4.15 3.88
C GLY A 248 9.97 3.24 3.31
N ARG A 249 11.00 3.83 2.74
CA ARG A 249 12.11 3.08 2.12
C ARG A 249 13.45 3.68 2.48
N PRO A 250 14.52 2.87 2.60
CA PRO A 250 15.86 3.37 2.80
C PRO A 250 16.50 3.91 1.51
N ARG A 251 15.93 3.60 0.34
CA ARG A 251 16.37 4.07 -0.98
C ARG A 251 15.18 4.44 -1.85
N VAL A 252 15.42 5.29 -2.85
CA VAL A 252 14.39 5.64 -3.84
C VAL A 252 14.11 4.43 -4.73
N GLU A 253 12.85 4.09 -4.86
CA GLU A 253 12.40 2.98 -5.68
C GLU A 253 11.96 3.48 -7.07
N PRO A 254 12.13 2.67 -8.15
CA PRO A 254 11.83 3.08 -9.52
C PRO A 254 10.39 3.53 -9.76
N SER A 255 9.43 2.99 -8.99
CA SER A 255 8.01 3.36 -9.10
C SER A 255 7.62 4.60 -8.28
N PHE A 256 8.55 5.24 -7.57
CA PHE A 256 8.28 6.50 -6.88
C PHE A 256 8.37 7.67 -7.85
N VAL A 257 7.26 8.38 -8.05
CA VAL A 257 7.13 9.49 -9.02
C VAL A 257 6.84 10.79 -8.28
N PRO A 258 7.86 11.54 -7.83
CA PRO A 258 7.67 12.75 -7.03
C PRO A 258 6.96 13.88 -7.78
N SER A 259 7.09 13.94 -9.11
CA SER A 259 6.50 15.00 -9.93
C SER A 259 4.96 15.05 -9.96
N VAL A 260 4.29 14.01 -9.45
CA VAL A 260 2.83 13.96 -9.36
C VAL A 260 2.31 14.10 -7.92
N ILE A 261 3.20 14.43 -6.98
CA ILE A 261 2.89 14.66 -5.57
C ILE A 261 2.90 16.17 -5.33
N ASP A 262 1.87 16.68 -4.65
CA ASP A 262 1.74 18.12 -4.38
C ASP A 262 2.35 18.48 -3.01
N ARG A 263 2.26 17.56 -2.03
CA ARG A 263 2.85 17.76 -0.68
C ARG A 263 3.35 16.43 -0.11
N MET A 264 4.43 16.48 0.68
CA MET A 264 4.83 15.37 1.54
C MET A 264 4.85 15.81 3.00
N ILE A 265 4.41 14.93 3.89
CA ILE A 265 4.42 15.13 5.34
C ILE A 265 5.18 13.98 5.98
N ALA A 266 6.27 14.32 6.67
CA ALA A 266 7.06 13.36 7.44
C ALA A 266 6.37 13.08 8.78
N VAL A 267 6.24 11.81 9.15
CA VAL A 267 5.52 11.36 10.35
C VAL A 267 6.41 10.45 11.18
N GLU A 268 6.45 10.69 12.48
CA GLU A 268 7.16 9.82 13.42
C GLU A 268 6.47 8.46 13.57
N ASP A 269 7.26 7.39 13.74
CA ASP A 269 6.71 6.04 13.92
C ASP A 269 5.79 5.96 15.16
N ALA A 270 6.14 6.66 16.25
CA ALA A 270 5.32 6.72 17.45
C ALA A 270 3.96 7.42 17.21
N ASP A 271 3.95 8.49 16.43
CA ASP A 271 2.72 9.18 16.04
C ASP A 271 1.83 8.30 15.17
N SER A 272 2.43 7.58 14.23
CA SER A 272 1.73 6.60 13.38
C SER A 272 1.04 5.51 14.21
N ILE A 273 1.75 4.96 15.21
CA ILE A 273 1.22 3.90 16.07
C ILE A 273 0.13 4.44 17.01
N GLY A 274 0.33 5.63 17.58
CA GLY A 274 -0.69 6.27 18.42
C GLY A 274 -1.97 6.58 17.65
N ALA A 275 -1.85 7.13 16.44
CA ALA A 275 -3.00 7.42 15.58
C ALA A 275 -3.72 6.16 15.12
N MET A 276 -2.99 5.10 14.78
CA MET A 276 -3.54 3.79 14.43
C MET A 276 -4.40 3.22 15.57
N ARG A 277 -3.91 3.26 16.82
CA ARG A 277 -4.63 2.76 18.00
C ARG A 277 -5.90 3.57 18.28
N ALA A 278 -5.81 4.90 18.30
CA ALA A 278 -6.97 5.77 18.51
C ALA A 278 -8.03 5.59 17.42
N LEU A 279 -7.63 5.44 16.15
CA LEU A 279 -8.56 5.16 15.06
C LEU A 279 -9.19 3.77 15.22
N SER A 280 -8.44 2.78 15.68
CA SER A 280 -8.96 1.43 15.92
C SER A 280 -10.06 1.43 16.97
N ASP A 281 -9.88 2.17 18.06
CA ASP A 281 -10.88 2.34 19.11
C ASP A 281 -12.13 3.03 18.53
N ARG A 282 -11.97 4.08 17.74
CA ARG A 282 -13.05 4.81 17.08
C ARG A 282 -13.86 3.94 16.11
N LEU A 283 -13.20 3.04 15.38
CA LEU A 283 -13.83 2.15 14.39
C LEU A 283 -14.32 0.82 14.99
N GLY A 284 -13.94 0.48 16.21
CA GLY A 284 -14.24 -0.80 16.84
C GLY A 284 -13.53 -2.00 16.18
N ARG A 285 -12.43 -1.75 15.45
CA ARG A 285 -11.62 -2.79 14.80
C ARG A 285 -10.19 -2.33 14.61
N ARG A 286 -9.24 -3.26 14.57
CA ARG A 286 -7.83 -2.97 14.38
C ARG A 286 -7.53 -2.53 12.94
N VAL A 287 -6.65 -1.54 12.79
CA VAL A 287 -6.11 -1.07 11.50
C VAL A 287 -4.58 -1.13 11.52
N GLY A 288 -3.94 -1.06 10.34
CA GLY A 288 -2.49 -1.13 10.24
C GLY A 288 -1.78 0.20 10.51
N GLY A 289 -0.45 0.13 10.75
CA GLY A 289 0.39 1.29 11.08
C GLY A 289 0.43 2.36 9.98
N SER A 290 0.46 1.95 8.72
CA SER A 290 0.44 2.88 7.59
C SER A 290 -0.86 3.71 7.50
N THR A 291 -1.97 3.17 8.01
CA THR A 291 -3.22 3.93 8.17
C THR A 291 -3.05 5.05 9.21
N GLY A 292 -2.35 4.77 10.31
CA GLY A 292 -2.03 5.78 11.32
C GLY A 292 -1.13 6.89 10.77
N THR A 293 -0.11 6.54 9.99
CA THR A 293 0.75 7.51 9.30
C THR A 293 -0.06 8.44 8.40
N ASN A 294 -0.96 7.86 7.60
CA ASN A 294 -1.87 8.62 6.75
C ASN A 294 -2.77 9.56 7.56
N LEU A 295 -3.31 9.09 8.69
CA LEU A 295 -4.21 9.87 9.54
C LEU A 295 -3.50 11.08 10.16
N ILE A 296 -2.25 10.96 10.59
CA ILE A 296 -1.46 12.10 11.09
C ILE A 296 -1.31 13.17 10.00
N ALA A 297 -1.02 12.78 8.77
CA ALA A 297 -0.97 13.73 7.67
C ALA A 297 -2.34 14.37 7.39
N CYS A 298 -3.44 13.61 7.46
CA CYS A 298 -4.79 14.16 7.35
C CYS A 298 -5.07 15.18 8.45
N MET A 299 -4.67 14.91 9.69
CA MET A 299 -4.86 15.86 10.81
C MET A 299 -4.17 17.19 10.50
N THR A 300 -2.93 17.17 10.05
CA THR A 300 -2.18 18.38 9.65
C THR A 300 -2.90 19.16 8.54
N LEU A 301 -3.36 18.47 7.50
CA LEU A 301 -4.05 19.11 6.37
C LEU A 301 -5.41 19.70 6.77
N ILE A 302 -6.14 19.03 7.64
CA ILE A 302 -7.45 19.48 8.14
C ILE A 302 -7.27 20.70 9.05
N ASP A 303 -6.25 20.72 9.91
CA ASP A 303 -5.90 21.89 10.73
C ASP A 303 -5.53 23.09 9.82
N ASP A 304 -4.73 22.87 8.76
CA ASP A 304 -4.37 23.89 7.78
C ASP A 304 -5.61 24.43 7.03
N MET A 305 -6.52 23.54 6.61
CA MET A 305 -7.78 23.92 5.97
C MET A 305 -8.65 24.76 6.91
N ALA A 306 -8.81 24.33 8.15
CA ALA A 306 -9.61 25.03 9.16
C ALA A 306 -9.01 26.41 9.49
N ALA A 307 -7.70 26.50 9.66
CA ALA A 307 -7.01 27.77 9.90
C ALA A 307 -7.16 28.75 8.73
N ALA A 308 -7.28 28.24 7.50
CA ALA A 308 -7.52 29.02 6.29
C ALA A 308 -9.02 29.29 6.03
N GLY A 309 -9.93 28.85 6.90
CA GLY A 309 -11.39 28.98 6.71
C GLY A 309 -11.93 28.19 5.51
N ARG A 310 -11.23 27.16 5.06
CA ARG A 310 -11.62 26.30 3.94
C ARG A 310 -12.52 25.17 4.42
N THR A 311 -13.55 24.87 3.63
CA THR A 311 -14.38 23.66 3.77
C THR A 311 -14.03 22.66 2.69
N GLY A 312 -14.48 21.40 2.82
CA GLY A 312 -14.22 20.38 1.81
C GLY A 312 -14.08 18.97 2.40
N SER A 313 -13.56 18.07 1.61
CA SER A 313 -13.30 16.69 2.05
C SER A 313 -11.82 16.34 1.93
N VAL A 314 -11.38 15.46 2.83
CA VAL A 314 -10.07 14.81 2.80
C VAL A 314 -10.30 13.31 2.73
N VAL A 315 -9.69 12.64 1.77
CA VAL A 315 -9.78 11.19 1.61
C VAL A 315 -8.45 10.55 1.90
N THR A 316 -8.44 9.50 2.71
CA THR A 316 -7.24 8.68 2.92
C THR A 316 -7.53 7.19 2.83
N LEU A 317 -6.49 6.37 2.95
CA LEU A 317 -6.57 4.93 2.83
C LEU A 317 -6.51 4.27 4.19
N LEU A 318 -7.45 3.37 4.48
CA LEU A 318 -7.30 2.33 5.47
C LEU A 318 -6.62 1.16 4.75
N CYS A 319 -5.29 1.09 4.89
CA CYS A 319 -4.45 0.32 3.99
C CYS A 319 -4.56 -1.19 4.17
N ASP A 320 -4.71 -1.65 5.42
CA ASP A 320 -4.82 -3.07 5.80
C ASP A 320 -5.46 -3.24 7.18
N GLY A 321 -5.85 -4.49 7.48
CA GLY A 321 -6.30 -4.89 8.81
C GLY A 321 -5.15 -4.93 9.82
N GLY A 322 -5.47 -4.70 11.10
CA GLY A 322 -4.50 -4.62 12.19
C GLY A 322 -4.19 -5.95 12.86
N GLU A 323 -4.85 -7.04 12.50
CA GLU A 323 -4.76 -8.34 13.17
C GLU A 323 -3.32 -8.89 13.15
N ARG A 324 -2.62 -8.69 12.04
CA ARG A 324 -1.23 -9.11 11.87
C ARG A 324 -0.22 -8.41 12.78
N TYR A 325 -0.60 -7.28 13.38
CA TYR A 325 0.24 -6.47 14.25
C TYR A 325 -0.03 -6.70 15.74
N GLY A 326 -0.78 -7.76 16.08
CA GLY A 326 -1.16 -8.10 17.45
C GLY A 326 0.03 -8.29 18.40
N CYS A 327 1.15 -8.84 17.91
CA CYS A 327 2.37 -9.06 18.68
C CYS A 327 3.43 -7.94 18.50
N THR A 328 3.07 -6.80 17.88
CA THR A 328 3.96 -5.65 17.64
C THR A 328 3.25 -4.36 18.02
N TYR A 329 2.60 -3.68 17.09
CA TYR A 329 2.00 -2.34 17.31
C TYR A 329 0.84 -2.34 18.31
N TYR A 330 0.22 -3.49 18.59
CA TYR A 330 -0.83 -3.67 19.61
C TYR A 330 -0.32 -4.37 20.88
N ASP A 331 0.98 -4.60 21.02
CA ASP A 331 1.62 -5.19 22.19
C ASP A 331 2.45 -4.13 22.93
N ASP A 332 1.99 -3.71 24.10
CA ASP A 332 2.63 -2.65 24.88
C ASP A 332 4.02 -3.07 25.40
N ALA A 333 4.22 -4.37 25.67
CA ALA A 333 5.53 -4.88 26.07
C ALA A 333 6.53 -4.78 24.90
N TRP A 334 6.08 -5.13 23.69
CA TRP A 334 6.90 -4.98 22.49
C TRP A 334 7.24 -3.51 22.22
N LEU A 335 6.26 -2.60 22.31
CA LEU A 335 6.47 -1.16 22.09
C LEU A 335 7.45 -0.57 23.10
N SER A 336 7.28 -0.90 24.38
CA SER A 336 8.20 -0.45 25.45
C SER A 336 9.62 -0.96 25.22
N ALA A 337 9.79 -2.24 24.88
CA ALA A 337 11.10 -2.83 24.57
C ALA A 337 11.80 -2.17 23.38
N HIS A 338 11.04 -1.53 22.47
CA HIS A 338 11.55 -0.84 21.30
C HIS A 338 11.59 0.69 21.46
N GLY A 339 11.29 1.21 22.67
CA GLY A 339 11.34 2.65 22.97
C GLY A 339 10.28 3.47 22.22
N VAL A 340 9.13 2.89 21.89
CA VAL A 340 8.05 3.57 21.19
C VAL A 340 7.03 4.11 22.20
N HIS A 341 6.97 5.44 22.33
CA HIS A 341 6.06 6.16 23.22
C HIS A 341 4.90 6.75 22.42
N TRP A 342 3.82 6.02 22.32
CA TRP A 342 2.68 6.28 21.42
C TRP A 342 1.50 6.98 22.10
N GLU A 343 1.42 6.98 23.43
CA GLU A 343 0.24 7.35 24.21
C GLU A 343 -0.17 8.82 23.99
N ALA A 344 0.81 9.74 23.94
CA ALA A 344 0.54 11.15 23.70
C ALA A 344 -0.06 11.39 22.30
N ALA A 345 0.41 10.65 21.28
CA ALA A 345 -0.12 10.73 19.94
C ALA A 345 -1.53 10.14 19.87
N ALA A 346 -1.80 9.04 20.57
CA ALA A 346 -3.15 8.45 20.65
C ALA A 346 -4.13 9.44 21.30
N ALA A 347 -3.75 10.08 22.39
CA ALA A 347 -4.59 11.09 23.05
C ALA A 347 -4.90 12.29 22.13
N ARG A 348 -3.89 12.82 21.41
CA ARG A 348 -4.10 13.90 20.44
C ARG A 348 -5.05 13.48 19.32
N THR A 349 -4.87 12.26 18.80
CA THR A 349 -5.72 11.72 17.71
C THR A 349 -7.14 11.48 18.18
N ALA A 350 -7.35 10.90 19.37
CA ALA A 350 -8.68 10.72 19.95
C ALA A 350 -9.38 12.07 20.11
N ALA A 351 -8.72 13.07 20.68
CA ALA A 351 -9.26 14.42 20.80
C ALA A 351 -9.60 15.06 19.43
N PHE A 352 -8.79 14.80 18.40
CA PHE A 352 -9.06 15.26 17.04
C PHE A 352 -10.30 14.60 16.45
N LEU A 353 -10.46 13.29 16.62
CA LEU A 353 -11.60 12.52 16.14
C LEU A 353 -12.90 12.76 16.94
N GLY A 354 -12.84 13.49 18.05
CA GLY A 354 -13.97 13.76 18.93
C GLY A 354 -14.37 12.54 19.77
N SER A 355 -13.39 11.71 20.13
CA SER A 355 -13.55 10.48 20.93
C SER A 355 -13.15 10.71 22.36
#